data_d1d478e53e06d6547718c6950270517c
#
_entry.id   d1d478e53e06d6547718c6950270517c
#
_cell.length_a   1.000
_cell.length_b   1.000
_cell.length_c   1.000
_cell.angle_alpha   90.00
_cell.angle_beta   90.00
_cell.angle_gamma   90.00
#
_symmetry.space_group_name_H-M   'P 1'
#
loop_
_entity.id
_entity.type
_entity.pdbx_description
1 polymer ?
#
loop_
_entity_poly.entity_id
_entity_poly.type
_entity_poly.pdbx_seq_one_letter_code
_entity_poly.pdbx_strand_id
1 'polypeptide(L)'
;RRVSGLGDVYKRQDENRILAFHGLKLLNTNPSIGLKSIIDICGLNGRELSMSDIVFKIGPRINASGRMENGKLSVDLLVERDYSSALRMARHINEYNEQRKDIDKQMTEEANGIVSRLESMKHNSSIVLYDEGWKKGVIGIVASRLTEIYFRPTIVLTRDGDMATGSARSVTGFDIYSAIKSCRDLLLNFGGHTYAAGLTLKWDKVREFRDRFQHYVEEHISPQQTEPMLNIDAEIDFKDITKHLQACLLYTSPSP
;
A
#
# COMPACT_ATOMS: atom_id res chain seq x y z
N ARG A 1 -15.57 13.73 2.37
CA ARG A 1 -15.32 12.30 2.69
C ARG A 1 -14.04 12.23 3.50
N ARG A 2 -14.11 11.77 4.75
CA ARG A 2 -12.92 11.55 5.58
C ARG A 2 -12.22 10.29 5.06
N VAL A 3 -11.09 10.46 4.41
CA VAL A 3 -10.16 9.36 4.15
C VAL A 3 -9.29 9.24 5.40
N SER A 4 -9.64 8.37 6.31
CA SER A 4 -8.80 8.06 7.47
C SER A 4 -7.84 6.93 7.10
N GLY A 5 -6.67 6.83 7.75
CA GLY A 5 -5.73 5.73 7.57
C GLY A 5 -6.26 4.37 8.03
N LEU A 6 -7.41 4.34 8.66
CA LEU A 6 -8.28 3.18 8.84
C LEU A 6 -9.01 2.79 7.55
N GLY A 7 -8.50 3.21 6.38
CA GLY A 7 -9.16 3.13 5.08
C GLY A 7 -9.64 1.76 4.67
N ASP A 8 -9.04 0.68 5.15
CA ASP A 8 -9.50 -0.66 4.84
C ASP A 8 -10.72 -1.09 5.67
N VAL A 9 -10.88 -0.54 6.87
CA VAL A 9 -12.03 -0.78 7.74
C VAL A 9 -13.28 -0.10 7.17
N TYR A 10 -13.17 1.20 6.82
CA TYR A 10 -14.30 1.98 6.30
C TYR A 10 -14.58 1.73 4.81
N LYS A 11 -13.62 1.24 4.03
CA LYS A 11 -13.80 0.95 2.61
C LYS A 11 -14.82 -0.15 2.33
N ARG A 12 -15.17 -0.97 3.33
CA ARG A 12 -16.12 -2.08 3.22
C ARG A 12 -17.39 -1.88 4.08
N GLN A 13 -17.68 -0.65 4.49
CA GLN A 13 -18.92 -0.28 5.17
C GLN A 13 -19.89 0.41 4.21
N ASP A 14 -21.12 0.56 4.63
CA ASP A 14 -22.21 1.22 3.89
C ASP A 14 -22.40 0.64 2.48
N GLU A 15 -22.48 1.46 1.46
CA GLU A 15 -22.66 1.05 0.06
C GLU A 15 -21.54 0.14 -0.44
N ASN A 16 -20.31 0.34 0.02
CA ASN A 16 -19.18 -0.49 -0.37
C ASN A 16 -19.33 -1.93 0.12
N ARG A 17 -19.98 -2.15 1.28
CA ARG A 17 -20.28 -3.50 1.77
C ARG A 17 -21.30 -4.20 0.88
N ILE A 18 -22.32 -3.50 0.43
CA ILE A 18 -23.32 -4.02 -0.50
C ILE A 18 -22.67 -4.42 -1.83
N LEU A 19 -21.83 -3.53 -2.39
CA LEU A 19 -21.09 -3.80 -3.62
C LEU A 19 -20.13 -4.98 -3.48
N ALA A 20 -19.41 -5.06 -2.36
CA ALA A 20 -18.49 -6.17 -2.09
C ALA A 20 -19.23 -7.51 -1.96
N PHE A 21 -20.36 -7.54 -1.24
CA PHE A 21 -21.18 -8.74 -1.08
C PHE A 21 -21.74 -9.26 -2.41
N HIS A 22 -22.38 -8.39 -3.18
CA HIS A 22 -22.94 -8.78 -4.48
C HIS A 22 -21.85 -9.08 -5.51
N GLY A 23 -20.75 -8.33 -5.49
CA GLY A 23 -19.59 -8.58 -6.34
C GLY A 23 -18.94 -9.93 -6.07
N LEU A 24 -18.76 -10.29 -4.80
CA LEU A 24 -18.22 -11.59 -4.40
C LEU A 24 -19.16 -12.74 -4.81
N LYS A 25 -20.48 -12.57 -4.62
CA LYS A 25 -21.48 -13.54 -5.07
C LYS A 25 -21.41 -13.74 -6.58
N LEU A 26 -21.35 -12.66 -7.35
CA LEU A 26 -21.22 -12.72 -8.80
C LEU A 26 -19.92 -13.39 -9.24
N LEU A 27 -18.81 -13.07 -8.57
CA LEU A 27 -17.52 -13.67 -8.83
C LEU A 27 -17.51 -15.20 -8.62
N ASN A 28 -18.25 -15.69 -7.62
CA ASN A 28 -18.40 -17.12 -7.33
C ASN A 28 -19.38 -17.84 -8.24
N THR A 29 -20.31 -17.14 -8.87
CA THR A 29 -21.36 -17.77 -9.70
C THR A 29 -21.13 -17.58 -11.20
N ASN A 30 -20.73 -16.39 -11.62
CA ASN A 30 -20.58 -16.03 -13.04
C ASN A 30 -19.51 -14.95 -13.23
N PRO A 31 -18.22 -15.24 -12.97
CA PRO A 31 -17.15 -14.28 -13.18
C PRO A 31 -17.01 -13.92 -14.66
N SER A 32 -16.63 -12.67 -14.96
CA SER A 32 -16.24 -12.29 -16.33
C SER A 32 -15.04 -13.14 -16.78
N ILE A 33 -14.86 -13.28 -18.09
CA ILE A 33 -13.79 -14.11 -18.68
C ILE A 33 -12.41 -13.67 -18.17
N GLY A 34 -12.15 -12.36 -18.09
CA GLY A 34 -10.89 -11.84 -17.56
C GLY A 34 -10.68 -12.18 -16.08
N LEU A 35 -11.72 -12.05 -15.24
CA LEU A 35 -11.62 -12.43 -13.81
C LEU A 35 -11.48 -13.95 -13.65
N LYS A 36 -12.19 -14.75 -14.47
CA LYS A 36 -12.04 -16.20 -14.48
C LYS A 36 -10.60 -16.61 -14.77
N SER A 37 -9.97 -16.03 -15.77
CA SER A 37 -8.57 -16.34 -16.11
C SER A 37 -7.58 -16.00 -15.00
N ILE A 38 -7.78 -14.90 -14.27
CA ILE A 38 -6.96 -14.55 -13.08
C ILE A 38 -7.21 -15.56 -11.94
N ILE A 39 -8.45 -15.95 -11.70
CA ILE A 39 -8.83 -16.97 -10.69
C ILE A 39 -8.09 -18.27 -10.99
N ASP A 40 -8.07 -18.69 -12.25
CA ASP A 40 -7.38 -19.89 -12.71
C ASP A 40 -5.87 -19.81 -12.45
N ILE A 41 -5.25 -18.69 -12.81
CA ILE A 41 -3.80 -18.44 -12.56
C ILE A 41 -3.47 -18.39 -11.06
N CYS A 42 -4.41 -17.94 -10.23
CA CYS A 42 -4.25 -17.93 -8.77
C CYS A 42 -4.40 -19.33 -8.13
N GLY A 43 -4.80 -20.35 -8.89
CA GLY A 43 -5.09 -21.69 -8.36
C GLY A 43 -6.31 -21.71 -7.42
N LEU A 44 -7.31 -20.87 -7.71
CA LEU A 44 -8.49 -20.68 -6.85
C LEU A 44 -9.72 -21.42 -7.36
N ASN A 45 -9.58 -22.21 -8.42
CA ASN A 45 -10.67 -22.99 -9.00
C ASN A 45 -11.21 -24.06 -8.05
N GLY A 46 -12.49 -24.36 -8.21
CA GLY A 46 -13.14 -25.48 -7.51
C GLY A 46 -13.48 -25.23 -6.04
N ARG A 47 -13.33 -24.00 -5.57
CA ARG A 47 -13.73 -23.60 -4.21
C ARG A 47 -14.40 -22.22 -4.21
N GLU A 48 -15.16 -21.95 -3.19
CA GLU A 48 -15.72 -20.62 -2.96
C GLU A 48 -14.63 -19.60 -2.65
N LEU A 49 -14.66 -18.46 -3.33
CA LEU A 49 -13.73 -17.34 -3.12
C LEU A 49 -14.22 -16.50 -1.95
N SER A 50 -13.27 -16.05 -1.15
CA SER A 50 -13.48 -15.09 -0.06
C SER A 50 -13.02 -13.69 -0.47
N MET A 51 -13.40 -12.67 0.32
CA MET A 51 -12.84 -11.31 0.17
C MET A 51 -11.31 -11.30 0.34
N SER A 52 -10.78 -12.18 1.20
CA SER A 52 -9.34 -12.34 1.40
C SER A 52 -8.63 -12.76 0.11
N ASP A 53 -9.22 -13.65 -0.69
CA ASP A 53 -8.64 -14.05 -1.98
C ASP A 53 -8.62 -12.88 -2.97
N ILE A 54 -9.66 -12.03 -2.96
CA ILE A 54 -9.69 -10.83 -3.80
C ILE A 54 -8.60 -9.85 -3.38
N VAL A 55 -8.49 -9.56 -2.10
CA VAL A 55 -7.56 -8.54 -1.56
C VAL A 55 -6.11 -8.98 -1.66
N PHE A 56 -5.80 -10.25 -1.35
CA PHE A 56 -4.42 -10.72 -1.22
C PHE A 56 -3.89 -11.54 -2.41
N LYS A 57 -4.78 -12.02 -3.29
CA LYS A 57 -4.36 -12.82 -4.45
C LYS A 57 -4.72 -12.19 -5.78
N ILE A 58 -5.98 -11.79 -6.00
CA ILE A 58 -6.43 -11.25 -7.27
C ILE A 58 -6.00 -9.79 -7.43
N GLY A 59 -6.32 -8.93 -6.47
CA GLY A 59 -6.05 -7.50 -6.51
C GLY A 59 -4.57 -7.13 -6.71
N PRO A 60 -3.61 -7.75 -5.99
CA PRO A 60 -2.19 -7.49 -6.18
C PRO A 60 -1.69 -7.77 -7.60
N ARG A 61 -2.24 -8.79 -8.27
CA ARG A 61 -1.90 -9.11 -9.67
C ARG A 61 -2.39 -8.02 -10.62
N ILE A 62 -3.68 -7.66 -10.52
CA ILE A 62 -4.26 -6.59 -11.32
C ILE A 62 -3.46 -5.28 -11.14
N ASN A 63 -3.08 -4.94 -9.91
CA ASN A 63 -2.31 -3.75 -9.61
C ASN A 63 -0.85 -3.82 -10.11
N ALA A 64 -0.29 -5.02 -10.29
CA ALA A 64 1.11 -5.19 -10.66
C ALA A 64 1.43 -4.62 -12.04
N SER A 65 0.53 -4.71 -13.02
CA SER A 65 0.76 -4.17 -14.36
C SER A 65 1.01 -2.65 -14.32
N GLY A 66 0.21 -1.90 -13.57
CA GLY A 66 0.38 -0.44 -13.42
C GLY A 66 1.60 -0.03 -12.58
N ARG A 67 2.19 -0.96 -11.82
CA ARG A 67 3.42 -0.73 -11.05
C ARG A 67 4.68 -1.06 -11.85
N MET A 68 4.61 -2.07 -12.71
CA MET A 68 5.76 -2.58 -13.45
C MET A 68 5.92 -1.90 -14.81
N GLU A 69 4.80 -1.59 -15.46
CA GLU A 69 4.77 -0.97 -16.79
C GLU A 69 3.62 0.05 -16.87
N ASN A 70 2.46 -0.38 -17.38
CA ASN A 70 1.25 0.45 -17.42
C ASN A 70 -0.01 -0.38 -17.11
N GLY A 71 -1.05 0.29 -16.59
CA GLY A 71 -2.29 -0.37 -16.19
C GLY A 71 -3.18 -0.86 -17.34
N LYS A 72 -2.84 -0.57 -18.59
CA LYS A 72 -3.68 -0.89 -19.75
C LYS A 72 -3.91 -2.39 -19.88
N LEU A 73 -2.87 -3.21 -19.69
CA LEU A 73 -2.98 -4.66 -19.76
C LEU A 73 -4.04 -5.24 -18.79
N SER A 74 -4.15 -4.66 -17.59
CA SER A 74 -5.19 -5.07 -16.63
C SER A 74 -6.58 -4.64 -17.06
N VAL A 75 -6.74 -3.47 -17.69
CA VAL A 75 -8.02 -3.02 -18.25
C VAL A 75 -8.41 -3.92 -19.42
N ASP A 76 -7.50 -4.17 -20.35
CA ASP A 76 -7.72 -5.02 -21.52
C ASP A 76 -8.14 -6.44 -21.07
N LEU A 77 -7.48 -7.00 -20.04
CA LEU A 77 -7.89 -8.28 -19.46
C LEU A 77 -9.32 -8.27 -18.92
N LEU A 78 -9.69 -7.23 -18.16
CA LEU A 78 -11.01 -7.18 -17.51
C LEU A 78 -12.17 -7.08 -18.50
N VAL A 79 -11.93 -6.53 -19.71
CA VAL A 79 -12.93 -6.40 -20.78
C VAL A 79 -12.85 -7.49 -21.85
N GLU A 80 -11.83 -8.37 -21.79
CA GLU A 80 -11.61 -9.44 -22.77
C GLU A 80 -12.76 -10.47 -22.76
N ARG A 81 -13.14 -10.94 -23.93
CA ARG A 81 -14.23 -11.89 -24.14
C ARG A 81 -13.78 -13.26 -24.62
N ASP A 82 -12.56 -13.37 -25.14
CA ASP A 82 -11.95 -14.65 -25.50
C ASP A 82 -11.12 -15.18 -24.34
N TYR A 83 -11.45 -16.40 -23.89
CA TYR A 83 -10.75 -17.00 -22.74
C TYR A 83 -9.27 -17.28 -23.00
N SER A 84 -8.91 -17.71 -24.21
CA SER A 84 -7.51 -18.00 -24.55
C SER A 84 -6.65 -16.74 -24.54
N SER A 85 -7.20 -15.63 -25.03
CA SER A 85 -6.57 -14.30 -24.97
C SER A 85 -6.46 -13.81 -23.52
N ALA A 86 -7.55 -13.90 -22.76
CA ALA A 86 -7.56 -13.53 -21.34
C ALA A 86 -6.53 -14.31 -20.52
N LEU A 87 -6.39 -15.61 -20.78
CA LEU A 87 -5.43 -16.46 -20.06
C LEU A 87 -3.97 -16.05 -20.36
N ARG A 88 -3.66 -15.66 -21.61
CA ARG A 88 -2.32 -15.13 -21.96
C ARG A 88 -2.03 -13.83 -21.20
N MET A 89 -2.98 -12.89 -21.18
CA MET A 89 -2.87 -11.63 -20.43
C MET A 89 -2.73 -11.87 -18.93
N ALA A 90 -3.52 -12.80 -18.37
CA ALA A 90 -3.47 -13.14 -16.96
C ALA A 90 -2.11 -13.74 -16.55
N ARG A 91 -1.49 -14.57 -17.38
CA ARG A 91 -0.12 -15.07 -17.16
C ARG A 91 0.89 -13.94 -17.13
N HIS A 92 0.84 -13.04 -18.09
CA HIS A 92 1.74 -11.88 -18.14
C HIS A 92 1.59 -10.96 -16.90
N ILE A 93 0.35 -10.70 -16.49
CA ILE A 93 0.07 -9.96 -15.24
C ILE A 93 0.61 -10.70 -14.01
N ASN A 94 0.52 -12.03 -13.97
CA ASN A 94 1.12 -12.82 -12.90
C ASN A 94 2.65 -12.71 -12.88
N GLU A 95 3.31 -12.75 -14.04
CA GLU A 95 4.76 -12.53 -14.16
C GLU A 95 5.16 -11.15 -13.61
N TYR A 96 4.43 -10.09 -13.96
CA TYR A 96 4.65 -8.75 -13.36
C TYR A 96 4.47 -8.76 -11.84
N ASN A 97 3.50 -9.50 -11.32
CA ASN A 97 3.31 -9.58 -9.87
C ASN A 97 4.47 -10.31 -9.17
N GLU A 98 5.01 -11.38 -9.75
CA GLU A 98 6.18 -12.06 -9.17
C GLU A 98 7.42 -11.14 -9.24
N GLN A 99 7.71 -10.53 -10.40
CA GLN A 99 8.80 -9.55 -10.54
C GLN A 99 8.65 -8.38 -9.53
N ARG A 100 7.43 -7.86 -9.35
CA ARG A 100 7.17 -6.81 -8.37
C ARG A 100 7.50 -7.27 -6.94
N LYS A 101 7.16 -8.53 -6.58
CA LYS A 101 7.48 -9.08 -5.25
C LYS A 101 8.98 -9.19 -5.01
N ASP A 102 9.72 -9.64 -6.02
CA ASP A 102 11.19 -9.79 -5.93
C ASP A 102 11.85 -8.42 -5.76
N ILE A 103 11.45 -7.44 -6.59
CA ILE A 103 11.95 -6.06 -6.48
C ILE A 103 11.55 -5.42 -5.14
N ASP A 104 10.32 -5.61 -4.67
CA ASP A 104 9.85 -5.12 -3.39
C ASP A 104 10.68 -5.68 -2.22
N LYS A 105 10.97 -6.99 -2.25
CA LYS A 105 11.81 -7.65 -1.26
C LYS A 105 13.24 -7.07 -1.28
N GLN A 106 13.87 -7.03 -2.46
CA GLN A 106 15.22 -6.51 -2.63
C GLN A 106 15.33 -5.06 -2.15
N MET A 107 14.45 -4.16 -2.64
CA MET A 107 14.46 -2.75 -2.25
C MET A 107 14.20 -2.55 -0.75
N THR A 108 13.34 -3.39 -0.15
CA THR A 108 13.07 -3.32 1.29
C THR A 108 14.31 -3.75 2.11
N GLU A 109 15.01 -4.79 1.68
CA GLU A 109 16.26 -5.24 2.32
C GLU A 109 17.37 -4.19 2.20
N GLU A 110 17.54 -3.57 1.03
CA GLU A 110 18.48 -2.47 0.79
C GLU A 110 18.15 -1.26 1.69
N ALA A 111 16.88 -0.83 1.69
CA ALA A 111 16.42 0.29 2.50
C ALA A 111 16.62 0.06 4.00
N ASN A 112 16.28 -1.13 4.50
CA ASN A 112 16.54 -1.53 5.88
C ASN A 112 18.04 -1.54 6.19
N GLY A 113 18.87 -2.01 5.26
CA GLY A 113 20.34 -1.97 5.39
C GLY A 113 20.87 -0.54 5.53
N ILE A 114 20.30 0.42 4.79
CA ILE A 114 20.69 1.85 4.90
C ILE A 114 20.30 2.40 6.28
N VAL A 115 19.04 2.19 6.70
CA VAL A 115 18.55 2.69 8.00
C VAL A 115 19.35 2.10 9.17
N SER A 116 19.67 0.81 9.10
CA SER A 116 20.41 0.12 10.18
C SER A 116 21.87 0.54 10.31
N ARG A 117 22.53 0.90 9.20
CA ARG A 117 23.95 1.30 9.18
C ARG A 117 24.18 2.73 9.63
N LEU A 118 23.22 3.62 9.41
CA LEU A 118 23.36 5.03 9.71
C LEU A 118 22.89 5.30 11.15
N GLU A 119 23.83 5.43 12.09
CA GLU A 119 23.54 5.77 13.49
C GLU A 119 22.65 7.02 13.60
N SER A 120 22.88 8.03 12.74
CA SER A 120 22.05 9.24 12.68
C SER A 120 20.58 8.93 12.38
N MET A 121 20.28 7.91 11.59
CA MET A 121 18.89 7.55 11.25
C MET A 121 18.17 6.80 12.37
N LYS A 122 18.88 6.21 13.33
CA LYS A 122 18.26 5.52 14.47
C LYS A 122 17.51 6.48 15.40
N HIS A 123 17.94 7.73 15.45
CA HIS A 123 17.38 8.77 16.33
C HIS A 123 16.50 9.79 15.58
N ASN A 124 16.47 9.76 14.25
CA ASN A 124 15.67 10.69 13.47
C ASN A 124 14.17 10.42 13.63
N SER A 125 13.38 11.45 13.74
CA SER A 125 11.91 11.37 13.84
C SER A 125 11.22 11.00 12.53
N SER A 126 11.97 10.97 11.41
CA SER A 126 11.47 10.58 10.08
C SER A 126 12.52 9.79 9.30
N ILE A 127 12.09 9.10 8.27
CA ILE A 127 12.95 8.36 7.34
C ILE A 127 12.78 8.95 5.94
N VAL A 128 13.86 9.47 5.35
CA VAL A 128 13.90 9.91 3.96
C VAL A 128 15.05 9.20 3.27
N LEU A 129 14.71 8.27 2.39
CA LEU A 129 15.66 7.48 1.61
C LEU A 129 15.53 7.81 0.13
N TYR A 130 16.66 7.74 -0.57
CA TYR A 130 16.69 7.92 -2.01
C TYR A 130 17.80 7.08 -2.65
N ASP A 131 17.46 6.49 -3.80
CA ASP A 131 18.39 5.72 -4.64
C ASP A 131 17.96 5.80 -6.11
N GLU A 132 18.93 5.92 -7.02
CA GLU A 132 18.65 6.04 -8.46
C GLU A 132 18.17 4.71 -9.09
N GLY A 133 18.53 3.58 -8.51
CA GLY A 133 18.19 2.24 -9.02
C GLY A 133 16.81 1.75 -8.58
N TRP A 134 16.13 2.44 -7.66
CA TRP A 134 14.86 1.96 -7.14
C TRP A 134 13.70 2.14 -8.13
N LYS A 135 12.84 1.13 -8.21
CA LYS A 135 11.71 1.11 -9.15
C LYS A 135 10.58 2.03 -8.66
N LYS A 136 10.24 3.05 -9.48
CA LYS A 136 9.19 4.04 -9.19
C LYS A 136 7.85 3.44 -8.77
N GLY A 137 7.41 2.34 -9.42
CA GLY A 137 6.14 1.66 -9.09
C GLY A 137 6.14 0.91 -7.75
N VAL A 138 7.33 0.75 -7.10
CA VAL A 138 7.50 -0.05 -5.87
C VAL A 138 7.85 0.82 -4.66
N ILE A 139 8.43 2.02 -4.84
CA ILE A 139 8.84 2.89 -3.73
C ILE A 139 7.73 3.13 -2.69
N GLY A 140 6.45 3.19 -3.12
CA GLY A 140 5.33 3.38 -2.21
C GLY A 140 5.04 2.16 -1.34
N ILE A 141 5.37 0.95 -1.79
CA ILE A 141 5.26 -0.28 -0.99
C ILE A 141 6.39 -0.30 0.05
N VAL A 142 7.61 -0.01 -0.38
CA VAL A 142 8.77 0.08 0.51
C VAL A 142 8.57 1.15 1.58
N ALA A 143 8.05 2.34 1.22
CA ALA A 143 7.72 3.39 2.19
C ALA A 143 6.71 2.90 3.25
N SER A 144 5.66 2.15 2.84
CA SER A 144 4.70 1.57 3.79
C SER A 144 5.36 0.59 4.75
N ARG A 145 6.19 -0.33 4.24
CA ARG A 145 6.89 -1.33 5.07
C ARG A 145 7.85 -0.69 6.08
N LEU A 146 8.62 0.33 5.63
CA LEU A 146 9.51 1.04 6.55
C LEU A 146 8.72 1.79 7.62
N THR A 147 7.60 2.41 7.27
CA THR A 147 6.71 3.07 8.25
C THR A 147 6.17 2.05 9.27
N GLU A 148 5.79 0.86 8.85
CA GLU A 148 5.31 -0.23 9.73
C GLU A 148 6.42 -0.78 10.63
N ILE A 149 7.66 -0.90 10.14
CA ILE A 149 8.80 -1.44 10.90
C ILE A 149 9.32 -0.43 11.92
N TYR A 150 9.46 0.83 11.51
CA TYR A 150 10.14 1.86 12.30
C TYR A 150 9.20 2.83 13.02
N PHE A 151 7.90 2.77 12.77
CA PHE A 151 6.88 3.67 13.35
C PHE A 151 7.22 5.15 13.15
N ARG A 152 7.65 5.52 11.93
CA ARG A 152 8.06 6.89 11.59
C ARG A 152 7.51 7.31 10.23
N PRO A 153 7.16 8.59 10.04
CA PRO A 153 6.86 9.13 8.72
C PRO A 153 8.02 8.84 7.76
N THR A 154 7.71 8.21 6.64
CA THR A 154 8.73 7.69 5.71
C THR A 154 8.49 8.19 4.29
N ILE A 155 9.55 8.69 3.66
CA ILE A 155 9.59 9.06 2.24
C ILE A 155 10.66 8.23 1.55
N VAL A 156 10.29 7.59 0.45
CA VAL A 156 11.20 6.86 -0.44
C VAL A 156 11.17 7.52 -1.80
N LEU A 157 12.34 7.91 -2.31
CA LEU A 157 12.52 8.59 -3.58
C LEU A 157 13.35 7.75 -4.54
N THR A 158 13.10 7.92 -5.84
CA THR A 158 13.95 7.39 -6.90
C THR A 158 14.20 8.45 -7.95
N ARG A 159 15.28 8.29 -8.71
CA ARG A 159 15.64 9.22 -9.79
C ARG A 159 14.85 8.93 -11.07
N ASP A 160 14.47 9.98 -11.76
CA ASP A 160 13.81 9.96 -13.06
C ASP A 160 14.38 11.11 -13.89
N GLY A 161 15.47 10.86 -14.61
CA GLY A 161 16.27 11.90 -15.27
C GLY A 161 16.90 12.87 -14.26
N ASP A 162 16.59 14.16 -14.39
CA ASP A 162 17.05 15.21 -13.46
C ASP A 162 16.12 15.41 -12.27
N MET A 163 15.08 14.59 -12.17
CA MET A 163 14.06 14.67 -11.13
C MET A 163 14.19 13.53 -10.13
N ALA A 164 13.70 13.76 -8.92
CA ALA A 164 13.38 12.76 -7.93
C ALA A 164 11.86 12.62 -7.84
N THR A 165 11.37 11.39 -7.93
CA THR A 165 9.96 11.07 -7.67
C THR A 165 9.88 10.28 -6.38
N GLY A 166 8.99 10.69 -5.46
CA GLY A 166 8.87 10.10 -4.14
C GLY A 166 7.46 9.65 -3.79
N SER A 167 7.41 8.69 -2.88
CA SER A 167 6.19 8.26 -2.21
C SER A 167 6.37 8.35 -0.71
N ALA A 168 5.42 8.99 -0.05
CA ALA A 168 5.42 9.23 1.38
C ALA A 168 4.33 8.41 2.08
N ARG A 169 4.64 7.94 3.28
CA ARG A 169 3.70 7.25 4.18
C ARG A 169 3.84 7.77 5.60
N SER A 170 2.72 7.89 6.29
CA SER A 170 2.67 8.43 7.64
C SER A 170 2.31 7.39 8.69
N VAL A 171 2.65 7.71 9.92
CA VAL A 171 2.14 7.03 11.11
C VAL A 171 0.77 7.59 11.51
N THR A 172 0.05 6.87 12.35
CA THR A 172 -1.27 7.30 12.85
C THR A 172 -1.17 8.62 13.59
N GLY A 173 -2.04 9.56 13.22
CA GLY A 173 -2.14 10.87 13.88
C GLY A 173 -1.17 11.94 13.36
N PHE A 174 -0.20 11.62 12.49
CA PHE A 174 0.71 12.60 11.91
C PHE A 174 0.29 12.96 10.47
N ASP A 175 0.19 14.25 10.15
CA ASP A 175 -0.16 14.76 8.82
C ASP A 175 1.08 14.95 7.93
N ILE A 176 1.41 13.91 7.15
CA ILE A 176 2.55 13.94 6.23
C ILE A 176 2.34 14.92 5.04
N TYR A 177 1.08 15.18 4.68
CA TYR A 177 0.79 16.16 3.63
C TYR A 177 1.20 17.56 4.04
N SER A 178 0.88 17.98 5.27
CA SER A 178 1.30 19.27 5.83
C SER A 178 2.83 19.36 5.96
N ALA A 179 3.50 18.28 6.35
CA ALA A 179 4.96 18.22 6.41
C ALA A 179 5.60 18.39 5.02
N ILE A 180 5.08 17.74 3.98
CA ILE A 180 5.57 17.93 2.60
C ILE A 180 5.25 19.34 2.10
N LYS A 181 4.07 19.87 2.41
CA LYS A 181 3.65 21.22 2.04
C LYS A 181 4.56 22.31 2.63
N SER A 182 5.15 22.11 3.82
CA SER A 182 6.11 23.07 4.39
C SER A 182 7.37 23.24 3.54
N CYS A 183 7.70 22.25 2.70
CA CYS A 183 8.82 22.27 1.77
C CYS A 183 8.40 22.65 0.32
N ARG A 184 7.24 23.28 0.13
CA ARG A 184 6.61 23.51 -1.19
C ARG A 184 7.54 24.20 -2.18
N ASP A 185 8.38 25.11 -1.74
CA ASP A 185 9.32 25.88 -2.57
C ASP A 185 10.42 25.02 -3.22
N LEU A 186 10.68 23.83 -2.67
CA LEU A 186 11.62 22.83 -3.21
C LEU A 186 10.94 21.86 -4.19
N LEU A 187 9.61 21.80 -4.19
CA LEU A 187 8.83 20.81 -4.93
C LEU A 187 8.33 21.36 -6.27
N LEU A 188 8.40 20.53 -7.28
CA LEU A 188 7.78 20.80 -8.59
C LEU A 188 6.30 20.41 -8.58
N ASN A 189 5.99 19.29 -7.92
CA ASN A 189 4.63 18.79 -7.76
C ASN A 189 4.53 17.95 -6.49
N PHE A 190 3.40 18.01 -5.82
CA PHE A 190 3.05 17.11 -4.72
C PHE A 190 1.54 17.00 -4.58
N GLY A 191 1.07 15.87 -4.03
CA GLY A 191 -0.35 15.64 -3.79
C GLY A 191 -0.56 14.42 -2.92
N GLY A 192 -1.70 14.38 -2.24
CA GLY A 192 -2.02 13.28 -1.34
C GLY A 192 -2.98 13.69 -0.23
N HIS A 193 -2.88 13.01 0.88
CA HIS A 193 -3.66 13.24 2.08
C HIS A 193 -2.82 12.95 3.34
N THR A 194 -3.41 13.11 4.52
CA THR A 194 -2.76 12.95 5.83
C THR A 194 -1.83 11.73 5.96
N TYR A 195 -2.17 10.59 5.34
CA TYR A 195 -1.43 9.33 5.55
C TYR A 195 -0.55 8.90 4.37
N ALA A 196 -0.76 9.46 3.20
CA ALA A 196 0.03 9.13 2.02
C ALA A 196 0.08 10.30 1.05
N ALA A 197 1.25 10.53 0.48
CA ALA A 197 1.45 11.55 -0.54
C ALA A 197 2.48 11.10 -1.58
N GLY A 198 2.38 11.70 -2.77
CA GLY A 198 3.39 11.65 -3.80
C GLY A 198 4.03 13.00 -3.98
N LEU A 199 5.30 13.04 -4.38
CA LEU A 199 6.03 14.28 -4.61
C LEU A 199 7.05 14.13 -5.73
N THR A 200 7.37 15.26 -6.35
CA THR A 200 8.44 15.36 -7.37
C THR A 200 9.23 16.64 -7.13
N LEU A 201 10.56 16.52 -7.17
CA LEU A 201 11.48 17.64 -7.00
C LEU A 201 12.71 17.44 -7.88
N LYS A 202 13.57 18.45 -8.00
CA LYS A 202 14.86 18.30 -8.67
C LYS A 202 15.79 17.41 -7.86
N TRP A 203 16.58 16.56 -8.53
CA TRP A 203 17.47 15.60 -7.85
C TRP A 203 18.50 16.29 -6.94
N ASP A 204 19.04 17.42 -7.35
CA ASP A 204 19.99 18.21 -6.56
C ASP A 204 19.38 18.81 -5.28
N LYS A 205 18.04 18.90 -5.19
CA LYS A 205 17.29 19.40 -4.03
C LYS A 205 16.90 18.35 -3.01
N VAL A 206 17.16 17.07 -3.27
CA VAL A 206 16.75 15.97 -2.37
C VAL A 206 17.34 16.11 -0.97
N ARG A 207 18.61 16.51 -0.83
CA ARG A 207 19.26 16.69 0.47
C ARG A 207 18.62 17.82 1.27
N GLU A 208 18.45 18.99 0.64
CA GLU A 208 17.81 20.15 1.27
C GLU A 208 16.37 19.82 1.70
N PHE A 209 15.62 19.14 0.85
CA PHE A 209 14.28 18.67 1.15
C PHE A 209 14.26 17.73 2.36
N ARG A 210 15.16 16.73 2.40
CA ARG A 210 15.25 15.77 3.49
C ARG A 210 15.49 16.49 4.84
N ASP A 211 16.45 17.41 4.87
CA ASP A 211 16.84 18.08 6.10
C ASP A 211 15.71 18.99 6.62
N ARG A 212 15.01 19.71 5.73
CA ARG A 212 13.84 20.53 6.10
C ARG A 212 12.63 19.70 6.50
N PHE A 213 12.35 18.62 5.78
CA PHE A 213 11.26 17.70 6.13
C PHE A 213 11.49 17.08 7.50
N GLN A 214 12.71 16.63 7.78
CA GLN A 214 13.07 16.05 9.06
C GLN A 214 12.89 17.06 10.21
N HIS A 215 13.37 18.28 10.03
CA HIS A 215 13.19 19.35 11.01
C HIS A 215 11.72 19.62 11.32
N TYR A 216 10.87 19.71 10.28
CA TYR A 216 9.44 19.87 10.48
C TYR A 216 8.82 18.70 11.24
N VAL A 217 9.20 17.46 10.93
CA VAL A 217 8.70 16.28 11.65
C VAL A 217 9.11 16.32 13.12
N GLU A 218 10.36 16.64 13.42
CA GLU A 218 10.87 16.76 14.79
C GLU A 218 10.09 17.76 15.65
N GLU A 219 9.67 18.88 15.06
CA GLU A 219 8.89 19.91 15.75
C GLU A 219 7.41 19.55 15.96
N HIS A 220 6.85 18.64 15.14
CA HIS A 220 5.40 18.43 15.08
C HIS A 220 4.95 17.01 15.43
N ILE A 221 5.87 16.04 15.53
CA ILE A 221 5.54 14.67 15.91
C ILE A 221 5.58 14.49 17.42
N SER A 222 4.58 13.82 17.96
CA SER A 222 4.57 13.47 19.38
C SER A 222 5.23 12.11 19.62
N PRO A 223 5.81 11.84 20.80
CA PRO A 223 6.38 10.54 21.15
C PRO A 223 5.39 9.39 20.97
N GLN A 224 4.10 9.60 21.30
CA GLN A 224 3.04 8.59 21.16
C GLN A 224 2.80 8.17 19.69
N GLN A 225 3.15 9.01 18.73
CA GLN A 225 2.99 8.71 17.30
C GLN A 225 4.13 7.85 16.73
N THR A 226 5.23 7.74 17.46
CA THR A 226 6.42 6.95 17.08
C THR A 226 6.53 5.62 17.81
N GLU A 227 5.58 5.32 18.67
CA GLU A 227 5.51 4.06 19.42
C GLU A 227 4.42 3.15 18.87
N PRO A 228 4.68 1.83 18.79
CA PRO A 228 3.65 0.88 18.40
C PRO A 228 2.55 0.85 19.46
N MET A 229 1.31 1.16 19.06
CA MET A 229 0.13 1.08 19.93
C MET A 229 -0.73 -0.11 19.55
N LEU A 230 -1.08 -0.91 20.55
CA LEU A 230 -2.12 -1.94 20.44
C LEU A 230 -3.43 -1.39 21.00
N ASN A 231 -4.40 -1.18 20.12
CA ASN A 231 -5.76 -0.81 20.55
C ASN A 231 -6.49 -2.07 21.04
N ILE A 232 -6.96 -2.05 22.27
CA ILE A 232 -7.75 -3.12 22.87
C ILE A 232 -9.21 -2.69 22.88
N ASP A 233 -10.07 -3.37 22.12
CA ASP A 233 -11.50 -3.04 22.02
C ASP A 233 -12.28 -3.48 23.26
N ALA A 234 -11.93 -4.64 23.84
CA ALA A 234 -12.56 -5.15 25.04
C ALA A 234 -11.66 -6.16 25.78
N GLU A 235 -11.79 -6.21 27.09
CA GLU A 235 -11.28 -7.30 27.93
C GLU A 235 -12.40 -8.33 28.11
N ILE A 236 -12.11 -9.61 27.86
CA ILE A 236 -13.09 -10.71 27.96
C ILE A 236 -12.50 -11.89 28.71
N ASP A 237 -13.32 -12.65 29.42
CA ASP A 237 -12.94 -13.94 30.01
C ASP A 237 -12.91 -15.05 28.95
N PHE A 238 -12.14 -16.10 29.17
CA PHE A 238 -12.13 -17.28 28.28
C PHE A 238 -13.52 -17.90 28.08
N LYS A 239 -14.40 -17.84 29.10
CA LYS A 239 -15.79 -18.32 29.02
C LYS A 239 -16.65 -17.57 28.02
N ASP A 240 -16.27 -16.32 27.70
CA ASP A 240 -17.00 -15.44 26.77
C ASP A 240 -16.63 -15.72 25.31
N ILE A 241 -15.55 -16.52 25.07
CA ILE A 241 -15.13 -16.95 23.73
C ILE A 241 -16.06 -18.07 23.25
N THR A 242 -17.24 -17.67 22.80
CA THR A 242 -18.28 -18.58 22.31
C THR A 242 -18.33 -18.58 20.78
N LYS A 243 -18.97 -19.61 20.19
CA LYS A 243 -19.27 -19.63 18.74
C LYS A 243 -20.14 -18.45 18.33
N HIS A 244 -21.00 -17.96 19.24
CA HIS A 244 -21.85 -16.80 18.98
C HIS A 244 -21.01 -15.51 18.89
N LEU A 245 -20.10 -15.30 19.83
CA LEU A 245 -19.18 -14.14 19.78
C LEU A 245 -18.33 -14.17 18.49
N GLN A 246 -17.78 -15.35 18.14
CA GLN A 246 -17.02 -15.51 16.89
C GLN A 246 -17.87 -15.15 15.66
N ALA A 247 -19.11 -15.63 15.59
CA ALA A 247 -20.02 -15.32 14.49
C ALA A 247 -20.36 -13.82 14.43
N CYS A 248 -20.60 -13.18 15.58
CA CYS A 248 -20.82 -11.75 15.66
C CYS A 248 -19.61 -10.94 15.17
N LEU A 249 -18.40 -11.28 15.61
CA LEU A 249 -17.17 -10.61 15.19
C LEU A 249 -16.92 -10.78 13.68
N LEU A 250 -17.15 -11.97 13.12
CA LEU A 250 -17.03 -12.20 11.67
C LEU A 250 -18.07 -11.41 10.87
N TYR A 251 -19.28 -11.26 11.40
CA TYR A 251 -20.35 -10.50 10.74
C TYR A 251 -20.14 -8.98 10.82
N THR A 252 -19.71 -8.48 11.98
CA THR A 252 -19.54 -7.05 12.24
C THR A 252 -18.15 -6.54 11.90
N SER A 253 -17.14 -7.44 11.89
CA SER A 253 -15.77 -7.06 11.55
C SER A 253 -15.69 -6.60 10.09
N PRO A 254 -15.03 -5.47 9.82
CA PRO A 254 -14.68 -5.06 8.46
C PRO A 254 -13.58 -5.93 7.84
N SER A 255 -12.96 -6.78 8.64
CA SER A 255 -11.99 -7.76 8.17
C SER A 255 -12.72 -8.94 7.49
N PRO A 256 -12.20 -9.45 6.38
CA PRO A 256 -12.79 -10.60 5.69
C PRO A 256 -12.68 -11.88 6.50
#